data_214adce06e67e1a327cfd1195a461a99
#
_entry.id   214adce06e67e1a327cfd1195a461a99
#
_cell.length_a   1.000
_cell.length_b   1.000
_cell.length_c   1.000
_cell.angle_alpha   90.00
_cell.angle_beta   90.00
_cell.angle_gamma   90.00
#
_symmetry.space_group_name_H-M   'P 1'
#
loop_
_entity.id
_entity.type
_entity.pdbx_description
1 polymer ?
#
loop_
_entity_poly.entity_id
_entity_poly.type
_entity_poly.pdbx_seq_one_letter_code
_entity_poly.pdbx_strand_id
1 'polypeptide(L)'
;KNFNPEKEAETFLKEVFLSMGLIVKIKTEQKDKHLYIDLTGDDMGILIGKRGQTLDALQYLVNLVVNKKSPYYISVMLDTENYRQRRKETLESLAFNLAKKVKHTKRNVVLEPMNPYERRIIHSALQNDRFVTTYSEGEEPYRNVVITLK
;
A
#
# COMPACT_ATOMS: atom_id res chain seq x y z
N LYS A 1 -22.62 19.61 0.53
CA LYS A 1 -22.67 21.04 0.59
C LYS A 1 -21.58 21.63 1.48
N ASN A 2 -21.59 21.28 2.76
CA ASN A 2 -20.49 21.64 3.65
C ASN A 2 -19.50 20.52 3.77
N PHE A 3 -19.40 19.74 2.73
CA PHE A 3 -18.50 18.61 2.73
C PHE A 3 -17.05 19.07 2.60
N ASN A 4 -16.20 18.58 3.50
CA ASN A 4 -14.78 18.85 3.49
C ASN A 4 -14.04 17.52 3.67
N PRO A 5 -13.44 16.99 2.61
CA PRO A 5 -12.79 15.68 2.68
C PRO A 5 -11.71 15.61 3.74
N GLU A 6 -10.90 16.67 3.87
CA GLU A 6 -9.82 16.69 4.84
C GLU A 6 -10.35 16.58 6.25
N LYS A 7 -11.43 17.31 6.52
CA LYS A 7 -12.01 17.31 7.86
C LYS A 7 -12.70 15.99 8.18
N GLU A 8 -13.38 15.39 7.21
CA GLU A 8 -14.01 14.09 7.41
C GLU A 8 -12.97 13.03 7.74
N ALA A 9 -11.88 13.01 6.99
CA ALA A 9 -10.79 12.06 7.22
C ALA A 9 -10.15 12.29 8.59
N GLU A 10 -9.87 13.54 8.92
CA GLU A 10 -9.21 13.88 10.16
C GLU A 10 -10.06 13.51 11.37
N THR A 11 -11.36 13.81 11.33
CA THR A 11 -12.28 13.48 12.42
C THR A 11 -12.31 11.98 12.67
N PHE A 12 -12.41 11.21 11.60
CA PHE A 12 -12.43 9.75 11.71
C PHE A 12 -11.12 9.22 12.31
N LEU A 13 -10.00 9.68 11.78
CA LEU A 13 -8.70 9.19 12.23
C LEU A 13 -8.42 9.57 13.68
N LYS A 14 -8.82 10.77 14.10
CA LYS A 14 -8.65 11.18 15.49
C LYS A 14 -9.37 10.24 16.45
N GLU A 15 -10.58 9.83 16.09
CA GLU A 15 -11.33 8.89 16.91
C GLU A 15 -10.65 7.53 16.98
N VAL A 16 -10.17 7.06 15.84
CA VAL A 16 -9.47 5.77 15.79
C VAL A 16 -8.20 5.80 16.66
N PHE A 17 -7.39 6.84 16.50
CA PHE A 17 -6.14 6.94 17.25
C PHE A 17 -6.39 7.11 18.74
N LEU A 18 -7.43 7.86 19.11
CA LEU A 18 -7.81 7.99 20.50
C LEU A 18 -8.18 6.63 21.10
N SER A 19 -8.96 5.83 20.36
CA SER A 19 -9.31 4.47 20.80
C SER A 19 -8.09 3.57 20.94
N MET A 20 -7.08 3.78 20.11
CA MET A 20 -5.86 2.97 20.15
C MET A 20 -4.86 3.47 21.21
N GLY A 21 -5.14 4.62 21.82
CA GLY A 21 -4.22 5.21 22.79
C GLY A 21 -2.97 5.77 22.14
N LEU A 22 -3.06 6.21 20.89
CA LEU A 22 -1.91 6.72 20.14
C LEU A 22 -2.01 8.23 19.97
N ILE A 23 -0.84 8.87 20.08
CA ILE A 23 -0.71 10.31 19.82
C ILE A 23 -0.14 10.44 18.41
N VAL A 24 -0.96 10.92 17.48
CA VAL A 24 -0.59 11.00 16.07
C VAL A 24 -0.91 12.39 15.55
N LYS A 25 0.06 12.99 14.85
CA LYS A 25 -0.15 14.23 14.14
C LYS A 25 -0.64 13.91 12.74
N ILE A 26 -1.77 14.47 12.36
CA ILE A 26 -2.40 14.21 11.06
C ILE A 26 -2.22 15.43 10.19
N LYS A 27 -1.60 15.25 9.03
CA LYS A 27 -1.39 16.31 8.06
C LYS A 27 -2.10 15.92 6.78
N THR A 28 -2.94 16.81 6.26
CA THR A 28 -3.72 16.52 5.06
C THR A 28 -3.40 17.51 3.97
N GLU A 29 -3.50 17.06 2.73
CA GLU A 29 -3.36 17.89 1.56
C GLU A 29 -4.28 17.36 0.48
N GLN A 30 -5.13 18.23 -0.08
CA GLN A 30 -6.01 17.84 -1.16
C GLN A 30 -5.56 18.51 -2.45
N LYS A 31 -5.41 17.70 -3.50
CA LYS A 31 -5.13 18.20 -4.84
C LYS A 31 -6.16 17.56 -5.77
N ASP A 32 -7.07 18.39 -6.29
CA ASP A 32 -8.12 17.93 -7.18
C ASP A 32 -8.93 16.83 -6.46
N LYS A 33 -9.01 15.64 -7.01
CA LYS A 33 -9.77 14.52 -6.44
C LYS A 33 -8.88 13.55 -5.67
N HIS A 34 -7.72 14.02 -5.22
CA HIS A 34 -6.79 13.21 -4.44
C HIS A 34 -6.59 13.81 -3.07
N LEU A 35 -6.73 12.99 -2.04
CA LEU A 35 -6.51 13.40 -0.66
C LEU A 35 -5.29 12.63 -0.13
N TYR A 36 -4.26 13.39 0.23
CA TYR A 36 -3.02 12.83 0.78
C TYR A 36 -2.99 13.08 2.27
N ILE A 37 -2.75 12.05 3.05
CA ILE A 37 -2.72 12.12 4.50
C ILE A 37 -1.42 11.54 5.00
N ASP A 38 -0.65 12.33 5.74
CA ASP A 38 0.58 11.87 6.34
C ASP A 38 0.44 11.85 7.85
N LEU A 39 0.87 10.75 8.47
CA LEU A 39 0.77 10.53 9.90
C LEU A 39 2.14 10.59 10.53
N THR A 40 2.27 11.31 11.65
CA THR A 40 3.55 11.46 12.34
C THR A 40 3.35 11.21 13.83
N GLY A 41 4.24 10.45 14.43
CA GLY A 41 4.21 10.16 15.85
C GLY A 41 5.34 9.22 16.23
N ASP A 42 5.40 8.87 17.52
CA ASP A 42 6.51 8.06 18.02
C ASP A 42 6.34 6.57 17.75
N ASP A 43 5.12 6.10 17.58
CA ASP A 43 4.82 4.67 17.49
C ASP A 43 4.20 4.29 16.15
N MET A 44 4.70 4.87 15.06
CA MET A 44 4.08 4.68 13.75
C MET A 44 4.22 3.25 13.23
N GLY A 45 5.16 2.47 13.75
CA GLY A 45 5.25 1.06 13.41
C GLY A 45 3.96 0.29 13.67
N ILE A 46 3.22 0.68 14.71
CA ILE A 46 1.92 0.09 15.02
C ILE A 46 0.92 0.35 13.90
N LEU A 47 0.96 1.56 13.35
CA LEU A 47 0.04 1.95 12.27
C LEU A 47 0.44 1.37 10.93
N ILE A 48 1.70 1.04 10.74
CA ILE A 48 2.16 0.38 9.52
C ILE A 48 1.73 -1.08 9.55
N GLY A 49 2.05 -1.77 10.66
CA GLY A 49 1.77 -3.18 10.80
C GLY A 49 2.69 -4.03 9.93
N LYS A 50 2.39 -5.32 9.90
CA LYS A 50 3.19 -6.25 9.13
C LYS A 50 3.01 -5.97 7.64
N ARG A 51 4.12 -5.63 6.98
CA ARG A 51 4.14 -5.34 5.53
C ARG A 51 3.11 -4.29 5.11
N GLY A 52 2.81 -3.34 6.00
CA GLY A 52 1.89 -2.26 5.70
C GLY A 52 0.42 -2.61 5.76
N GLN A 53 0.08 -3.78 6.29
CA GLN A 53 -1.32 -4.24 6.29
C GLN A 53 -2.23 -3.33 7.10
N THR A 54 -1.77 -2.85 8.25
CA THR A 54 -2.58 -1.94 9.07
C THR A 54 -2.78 -0.61 8.35
N LEU A 55 -1.70 -0.09 7.76
CA LEU A 55 -1.78 1.17 7.01
C LEU A 55 -2.75 1.05 5.84
N ASP A 56 -2.70 -0.08 5.12
CA ASP A 56 -3.62 -0.32 4.01
C ASP A 56 -5.06 -0.40 4.48
N ALA A 57 -5.30 -1.06 5.62
CA ALA A 57 -6.65 -1.17 6.16
C ALA A 57 -7.19 0.20 6.59
N LEU A 58 -6.35 1.02 7.23
CA LEU A 58 -6.76 2.38 7.60
C LEU A 58 -7.06 3.22 6.37
N GLN A 59 -6.25 3.11 5.33
CA GLN A 59 -6.48 3.84 4.09
C GLN A 59 -7.83 3.45 3.48
N TYR A 60 -8.12 2.16 3.47
CA TYR A 60 -9.39 1.68 2.94
C TYR A 60 -10.56 2.26 3.72
N LEU A 61 -10.49 2.27 5.06
CA LEU A 61 -11.55 2.81 5.90
C LEU A 61 -11.72 4.31 5.70
N VAL A 62 -10.63 5.05 5.64
CA VAL A 62 -10.70 6.50 5.38
C VAL A 62 -11.33 6.76 4.03
N ASN A 63 -10.95 5.96 3.03
CA ASN A 63 -11.52 6.09 1.70
C ASN A 63 -13.05 5.91 1.73
N LEU A 64 -13.53 4.90 2.47
CA LEU A 64 -14.97 4.68 2.61
C LEU A 64 -15.66 5.87 3.30
N VAL A 65 -15.07 6.34 4.40
CA VAL A 65 -15.66 7.43 5.18
C VAL A 65 -15.77 8.70 4.36
N VAL A 66 -14.69 9.06 3.66
CA VAL A 66 -14.67 10.28 2.84
C VAL A 66 -15.67 10.17 1.69
N ASN A 67 -15.69 9.03 1.01
CA ASN A 67 -16.52 8.89 -0.18
C ASN A 67 -17.99 8.66 0.11
N LYS A 68 -18.34 8.33 1.35
CA LYS A 68 -19.74 8.17 1.72
C LYS A 68 -20.53 9.46 1.53
N LYS A 69 -19.88 10.61 1.78
CA LYS A 69 -20.55 11.92 1.71
C LYS A 69 -20.13 12.73 0.49
N SER A 70 -19.12 12.29 -0.24
CA SER A 70 -18.62 13.08 -1.36
C SER A 70 -19.55 12.96 -2.58
N PRO A 71 -19.80 14.09 -3.28
CA PRO A 71 -20.57 14.04 -4.53
C PRO A 71 -19.78 13.45 -5.70
N TYR A 72 -18.47 13.25 -5.55
CA TYR A 72 -17.62 12.63 -6.56
C TYR A 72 -16.56 11.78 -5.86
N TYR A 73 -15.96 10.87 -6.59
CA TYR A 73 -14.97 9.97 -6.01
C TYR A 73 -13.68 10.70 -5.66
N ILE A 74 -13.21 10.50 -4.43
CA ILE A 74 -11.94 11.04 -3.94
C ILE A 74 -11.02 9.87 -3.65
N SER A 75 -9.83 9.91 -4.25
CA SER A 75 -8.81 8.89 -4.01
C SER A 75 -8.00 9.28 -2.77
N VAL A 76 -7.98 8.42 -1.77
CA VAL A 76 -7.29 8.68 -0.50
C VAL A 76 -5.96 7.90 -0.49
N MET A 77 -4.88 8.58 -0.14
CA MET A 77 -3.58 7.98 0.08
C MET A 77 -3.12 8.31 1.49
N LEU A 78 -2.91 7.28 2.29
CA LEU A 78 -2.47 7.40 3.67
C LEU A 78 -1.06 6.87 3.79
N ASP A 79 -0.17 7.63 4.43
CA ASP A 79 1.22 7.22 4.58
C ASP A 79 1.78 7.66 5.92
N THR A 80 2.88 7.09 6.32
CA THR A 80 3.61 7.46 7.52
C THR A 80 5.07 7.08 7.34
N GLU A 81 5.98 7.99 7.74
CA GLU A 81 7.43 7.76 7.70
C GLU A 81 7.92 7.33 6.32
N ASN A 82 7.27 7.84 5.29
CA ASN A 82 7.63 7.50 3.92
C ASN A 82 7.62 5.99 3.68
N TYR A 83 6.71 5.28 4.35
CA TYR A 83 6.66 3.82 4.29
C TYR A 83 6.43 3.30 2.89
N ARG A 84 5.50 3.92 2.14
CA ARG A 84 5.13 3.38 0.84
C ARG A 84 6.29 3.41 -0.15
N GLN A 85 7.11 4.45 -0.12
CA GLN A 85 8.30 4.49 -0.97
C GLN A 85 9.34 3.46 -0.51
N ARG A 86 9.54 3.33 0.80
CA ARG A 86 10.46 2.32 1.33
C ARG A 86 10.01 0.90 0.98
N ARG A 87 8.70 0.66 1.08
CA ARG A 87 8.14 -0.65 0.72
C ARG A 87 8.33 -0.95 -0.75
N LYS A 88 8.11 0.07 -1.62
CA LYS A 88 8.32 -0.09 -3.06
C LYS A 88 9.76 -0.51 -3.35
N GLU A 89 10.72 0.15 -2.72
CA GLU A 89 12.13 -0.18 -2.93
C GLU A 89 12.47 -1.57 -2.43
N THR A 90 11.89 -1.95 -1.30
CA THR A 90 12.07 -3.30 -0.76
C THR A 90 11.53 -4.35 -1.74
N LEU A 91 10.35 -4.10 -2.30
CA LEU A 91 9.74 -5.04 -3.22
C LEU A 91 10.52 -5.13 -4.53
N GLU A 92 11.04 -4.00 -5.02
CA GLU A 92 11.88 -4.01 -6.22
C GLU A 92 13.16 -4.81 -6.00
N SER A 93 13.82 -4.62 -4.86
CA SER A 93 15.00 -5.40 -4.52
C SER A 93 14.69 -6.88 -4.40
N LEU A 94 13.56 -7.21 -3.78
CA LEU A 94 13.11 -8.58 -3.66
C LEU A 94 12.91 -9.19 -5.04
N ALA A 95 12.26 -8.47 -5.95
CA ALA A 95 12.01 -8.94 -7.31
C ALA A 95 13.31 -9.26 -8.02
N PHE A 96 14.30 -8.36 -7.96
CA PHE A 96 15.57 -8.59 -8.62
C PHE A 96 16.33 -9.75 -8.02
N ASN A 97 16.32 -9.87 -6.70
CA ASN A 97 17.00 -10.98 -6.03
C ASN A 97 16.36 -12.34 -6.37
N LEU A 98 15.03 -12.38 -6.38
CA LEU A 98 14.33 -13.62 -6.71
C LEU A 98 14.47 -13.97 -8.19
N ALA A 99 14.53 -12.97 -9.08
CA ALA A 99 14.79 -13.22 -10.50
C ALA A 99 16.15 -13.88 -10.68
N LYS A 100 17.18 -13.43 -9.96
CA LYS A 100 18.49 -14.07 -10.00
C LYS A 100 18.41 -15.52 -9.55
N LYS A 101 17.64 -15.77 -8.50
CA LYS A 101 17.47 -17.13 -7.98
C LYS A 101 16.82 -18.03 -9.02
N VAL A 102 15.77 -17.53 -9.69
CA VAL A 102 15.10 -18.30 -10.75
C VAL A 102 16.06 -18.62 -11.88
N LYS A 103 16.85 -17.63 -12.31
CA LYS A 103 17.83 -17.85 -13.38
C LYS A 103 18.86 -18.91 -13.00
N HIS A 104 19.28 -18.91 -11.74
CA HIS A 104 20.30 -19.82 -11.26
C HIS A 104 19.77 -21.23 -11.03
N THR A 105 18.62 -21.35 -10.34
CA THR A 105 18.07 -22.65 -9.96
C THR A 105 17.21 -23.29 -11.03
N LYS A 106 16.72 -22.48 -11.99
CA LYS A 106 15.79 -22.92 -13.04
C LYS A 106 14.43 -23.35 -12.47
N ARG A 107 14.09 -22.88 -11.27
CA ARG A 107 12.83 -23.20 -10.62
C ARG A 107 12.01 -21.95 -10.43
N ASN A 108 10.69 -22.07 -10.59
CA ASN A 108 9.78 -20.97 -10.31
C ASN A 108 9.84 -20.58 -8.85
N VAL A 109 9.59 -19.30 -8.57
CA VAL A 109 9.47 -18.80 -7.21
C VAL A 109 8.08 -18.20 -7.06
N VAL A 110 7.40 -18.59 -5.98
CA VAL A 110 6.06 -18.10 -5.64
C VAL A 110 6.22 -17.16 -4.46
N LEU A 111 5.79 -15.91 -4.63
CA LEU A 111 5.90 -14.91 -3.57
C LEU A 111 4.70 -15.02 -2.63
N GLU A 112 4.84 -14.39 -1.46
CA GLU A 112 3.73 -14.29 -0.52
C GLU A 112 2.58 -13.49 -1.15
N PRO A 113 1.34 -13.74 -0.71
CA PRO A 113 0.23 -12.91 -1.17
C PRO A 113 0.49 -11.43 -0.90
N MET A 114 0.10 -10.59 -1.82
CA MET A 114 0.22 -9.15 -1.68
C MET A 114 -0.92 -8.46 -2.43
N ASN A 115 -1.17 -7.21 -2.06
CA ASN A 115 -2.26 -6.46 -2.67
C ASN A 115 -1.96 -6.14 -4.14
N PRO A 116 -2.98 -5.71 -4.91
CA PRO A 116 -2.77 -5.45 -6.34
C PRO A 116 -1.69 -4.40 -6.62
N TYR A 117 -1.59 -3.39 -5.78
CA TYR A 117 -0.58 -2.34 -5.95
C TYR A 117 0.83 -2.92 -5.83
N GLU A 118 1.04 -3.76 -4.83
CA GLU A 118 2.35 -4.37 -4.61
C GLU A 118 2.71 -5.37 -5.70
N ARG A 119 1.72 -6.15 -6.16
CA ARG A 119 1.97 -7.08 -7.27
C ARG A 119 2.39 -6.32 -8.53
N ARG A 120 1.82 -5.14 -8.76
CA ARG A 120 2.20 -4.31 -9.90
C ARG A 120 3.66 -3.86 -9.80
N ILE A 121 4.13 -3.57 -8.60
CA ILE A 121 5.54 -3.19 -8.41
C ILE A 121 6.45 -4.32 -8.85
N ILE A 122 6.14 -5.57 -8.46
CA ILE A 122 6.95 -6.72 -8.84
C ILE A 122 6.93 -6.90 -10.36
N HIS A 123 5.73 -6.87 -10.97
CA HIS A 123 5.61 -7.04 -12.42
C HIS A 123 6.39 -5.96 -13.17
N SER A 124 6.28 -4.70 -12.73
CA SER A 124 6.96 -3.59 -13.38
C SER A 124 8.47 -3.71 -13.26
N ALA A 125 8.96 -4.15 -12.10
CA ALA A 125 10.40 -4.28 -11.88
C ALA A 125 11.03 -5.29 -12.83
N LEU A 126 10.28 -6.32 -13.21
CA LEU A 126 10.82 -7.41 -14.03
C LEU A 126 10.30 -7.43 -15.47
N GLN A 127 9.50 -6.44 -15.87
CA GLN A 127 8.86 -6.48 -17.20
C GLN A 127 9.84 -6.48 -18.36
N ASN A 128 11.03 -5.91 -18.16
CA ASN A 128 12.05 -5.84 -19.21
C ASN A 128 13.17 -6.86 -19.02
N ASP A 129 12.99 -7.81 -18.10
CA ASP A 129 14.01 -8.83 -17.90
C ASP A 129 14.06 -9.78 -19.11
N ARG A 130 15.27 -10.15 -19.49
CA ARG A 130 15.47 -11.00 -20.69
C ARG A 130 15.15 -12.46 -20.44
N PHE A 131 15.25 -12.92 -19.19
CA PHE A 131 15.25 -14.36 -18.90
C PHE A 131 14.08 -14.80 -18.06
N VAL A 132 13.44 -13.90 -17.32
CA VAL A 132 12.32 -14.26 -16.48
C VAL A 132 11.07 -13.47 -16.88
N THR A 133 9.92 -14.04 -16.55
CA THR A 133 8.65 -13.37 -16.68
C THR A 133 7.85 -13.57 -15.39
N THR A 134 6.79 -12.82 -15.23
CA THR A 134 5.98 -12.86 -14.00
C THR A 134 4.51 -12.96 -14.36
N TYR A 135 3.75 -13.63 -13.49
CA TYR A 135 2.29 -13.63 -13.59
C TYR A 135 1.70 -13.71 -12.21
N SER A 136 0.45 -13.30 -12.07
CA SER A 136 -0.27 -13.39 -10.80
C SER A 136 -1.19 -14.59 -10.84
N GLU A 137 -1.36 -15.24 -9.68
CA GLU A 137 -2.29 -16.36 -9.56
C GLU A 137 -2.96 -16.34 -8.20
N GLY A 138 -4.07 -17.05 -8.09
CA GLY A 138 -4.86 -17.12 -6.88
C GLY A 138 -5.93 -16.04 -6.83
N GLU A 139 -6.74 -16.07 -5.78
CA GLU A 139 -7.81 -15.11 -5.60
C GLU A 139 -7.53 -14.19 -4.44
N GLU A 140 -7.99 -12.95 -4.55
CA GLU A 140 -7.87 -12.01 -3.45
C GLU A 140 -8.56 -12.56 -2.21
N PRO A 141 -8.05 -12.36 -1.02
CA PRO A 141 -6.85 -11.57 -0.69
C PRO A 141 -5.55 -12.38 -0.72
N TYR A 142 -5.57 -13.60 -1.27
CA TYR A 142 -4.43 -14.50 -1.26
C TYR A 142 -3.67 -14.54 -2.59
N ARG A 143 -3.99 -13.61 -3.48
CA ARG A 143 -3.37 -13.58 -4.80
C ARG A 143 -1.91 -13.17 -4.71
N ASN A 144 -1.06 -13.86 -5.47
CA ASN A 144 0.38 -13.70 -5.38
C ASN A 144 1.02 -13.64 -6.77
N VAL A 145 2.31 -13.32 -6.79
CA VAL A 145 3.10 -13.27 -8.02
C VAL A 145 3.97 -14.51 -8.09
N VAL A 146 4.11 -15.05 -9.29
CA VAL A 146 5.04 -16.14 -9.60
C VAL A 146 6.08 -15.61 -10.57
N ILE A 147 7.35 -15.88 -10.30
CA ILE A 147 8.47 -15.53 -11.19
C ILE A 147 8.96 -16.83 -11.84
N THR A 148 9.01 -16.85 -13.15
CA THR A 148 9.38 -18.06 -13.90
C THR A 148 10.31 -17.71 -15.06
N LEU A 149 11.04 -18.69 -15.55
CA LEU A 149 11.84 -18.51 -16.77
C LEU A 149 10.93 -18.29 -17.96
N LYS A 150 11.37 -17.47 -18.90
CA LYS A 150 10.69 -17.28 -20.17
C LYS A 150 10.76 -18.54 -21.03
#